data_4be9a76b1939e3630566d3538d2a3f11
#
_entry.id   4be9a76b1939e3630566d3538d2a3f11
#
_cell.length_a   1.000
_cell.length_b   1.000
_cell.length_c   1.000
_cell.angle_alpha   90.00
_cell.angle_beta   90.00
_cell.angle_gamma   90.00
#
_symmetry.space_group_name_H-M   'P 1'
#
loop_
_entity.id
_entity.type
_entity.pdbx_description
1 polymer ?
#
loop_
_entity_poly.entity_id
_entity_poly.type
_entity_poly.pdbx_seq_one_letter_code
_entity_poly.pdbx_strand_id
1 'polypeptide(L)'
;GFQMERGFLSPYFVTDKNKMSAEFLKPLILMADRSFNSVRELMKPLEVALDMGRPIVVVANDIEGDALQGLVLNRVKGSLRVAAIKSPGFGGSRHDLLLDLESIVGGKVLDSGFDMTSFEPEMFGTCKKIIIHKSKTLVIKEGDQSEETQERMESIKDRLSYPGISDNERELLRYRIQQLSGGIAILRVGAATESELIERYDRVDDALHATRAALAEGVLPGGGMALFRAAMAHEHMMNKKETQDSLDKGLLSGHDLLINACKEPFKQILNNAGVSHHSVLSDIQRESKDNPNVGY
;
A
#
# COMPACT_ATOMS: atom_id res chain seq x y z
N GLY A 1 2.90 -12.24 -4.30
CA GLY A 1 1.90 -11.45 -5.06
C GLY A 1 2.31 -10.01 -5.22
N PHE A 2 1.68 -9.29 -6.11
CA PHE A 2 2.01 -7.89 -6.42
C PHE A 2 0.71 -7.06 -6.49
N GLN A 3 0.71 -5.89 -5.86
CA GLN A 3 -0.42 -4.97 -5.91
C GLN A 3 -0.05 -3.71 -6.69
N MET A 4 -0.91 -3.31 -7.60
CA MET A 4 -0.79 -2.04 -8.33
C MET A 4 -1.95 -1.13 -7.95
N GLU A 5 -1.67 0.14 -7.65
CA GLU A 5 -2.69 1.18 -7.43
C GLU A 5 -3.23 1.70 -8.77
N ARG A 6 -3.63 0.77 -9.63
CA ARG A 6 -4.22 0.98 -10.95
C ARG A 6 -5.33 0.00 -11.18
N GLY A 7 -6.47 0.47 -11.64
CA GLY A 7 -7.64 -0.35 -11.96
C GLY A 7 -7.89 -0.46 -13.46
N PHE A 8 -9.01 -1.08 -13.80
CA PHE A 8 -9.41 -1.25 -15.19
C PHE A 8 -9.70 0.09 -15.87
N LEU A 9 -9.34 0.20 -17.14
CA LEU A 9 -9.57 1.40 -17.97
C LEU A 9 -11.03 1.55 -18.42
N SER A 10 -11.82 0.49 -18.35
CA SER A 10 -13.22 0.52 -18.74
C SER A 10 -14.05 -0.42 -17.86
N PRO A 11 -15.25 0.01 -17.39
CA PRO A 11 -16.19 -0.87 -16.67
C PRO A 11 -16.65 -2.09 -17.49
N TYR A 12 -16.55 -2.04 -18.80
CA TYR A 12 -16.90 -3.16 -19.69
C TYR A 12 -15.97 -4.37 -19.53
N PHE A 13 -14.80 -4.20 -18.90
CA PHE A 13 -13.91 -5.32 -18.59
C PHE A 13 -14.36 -6.12 -17.36
N VAL A 14 -15.29 -5.62 -16.56
CA VAL A 14 -15.80 -6.31 -15.37
C VAL A 14 -16.36 -7.68 -15.71
N THR A 15 -15.93 -8.69 -14.93
CA THR A 15 -16.41 -10.08 -15.04
C THR A 15 -17.34 -10.46 -13.90
N ASP A 16 -17.15 -9.87 -12.70
CA ASP A 16 -18.00 -10.04 -11.53
C ASP A 16 -18.67 -8.69 -11.19
N LYS A 17 -19.96 -8.57 -11.55
CA LYS A 17 -20.74 -7.35 -11.34
C LYS A 17 -21.01 -7.05 -9.85
N ASN A 18 -21.10 -8.09 -9.02
CA ASN A 18 -21.34 -7.91 -7.60
C ASN A 18 -20.14 -7.29 -6.87
N LYS A 19 -18.94 -7.69 -7.27
CA LYS A 19 -17.68 -7.17 -6.71
C LYS A 19 -17.11 -6.00 -7.50
N MET A 20 -17.72 -5.65 -8.64
CA MET A 20 -17.19 -4.66 -9.59
C MET A 20 -15.72 -4.91 -9.90
N SER A 21 -15.36 -6.17 -10.20
CA SER A 21 -14.00 -6.60 -10.50
C SER A 21 -13.91 -7.40 -11.81
N ALA A 22 -12.77 -7.33 -12.47
CA ALA A 22 -12.40 -8.22 -13.55
C ALA A 22 -11.43 -9.28 -13.00
N GLU A 23 -11.83 -10.54 -13.04
CA GLU A 23 -11.06 -11.65 -12.49
C GLU A 23 -10.70 -12.63 -13.60
N PHE A 24 -9.40 -12.97 -13.72
CA PHE A 24 -8.90 -13.92 -14.68
C PHE A 24 -7.98 -14.95 -14.02
N LEU A 25 -8.18 -16.22 -14.39
CA LEU A 25 -7.32 -17.33 -14.00
C LEU A 25 -6.30 -17.58 -15.09
N LYS A 26 -5.04 -17.75 -14.72
CA LYS A 26 -3.89 -18.00 -15.60
C LYS A 26 -3.87 -17.06 -16.81
N PRO A 27 -4.01 -15.73 -16.62
CA PRO A 27 -4.00 -14.79 -17.72
C PRO A 27 -2.63 -14.70 -18.37
N LEU A 28 -2.61 -14.30 -19.63
CA LEU A 28 -1.45 -13.74 -20.31
C LEU A 28 -1.36 -12.26 -19.95
N ILE A 29 -0.17 -11.77 -19.63
CA ILE A 29 0.07 -10.38 -19.24
C ILE A 29 1.01 -9.77 -20.27
N LEU A 30 0.49 -8.84 -21.07
CA LEU A 30 1.28 -8.01 -21.99
C LEU A 30 1.73 -6.77 -21.22
N MET A 31 3.04 -6.58 -21.07
CA MET A 31 3.63 -5.42 -20.39
C MET A 31 4.33 -4.53 -21.41
N ALA A 32 3.94 -3.25 -21.47
CA ALA A 32 4.51 -2.30 -22.41
C ALA A 32 4.80 -0.94 -21.78
N ASP A 33 6.02 -0.48 -21.91
CA ASP A 33 6.44 0.88 -21.51
C ASP A 33 6.19 1.87 -22.67
N ARG A 34 4.97 1.83 -23.18
CA ARG A 34 4.46 2.70 -24.24
C ARG A 34 2.95 2.87 -24.12
N SER A 35 2.40 3.83 -24.85
CA SER A 35 0.95 3.99 -25.03
C SER A 35 0.48 3.39 -26.33
N PHE A 36 -0.78 2.93 -26.36
CA PHE A 36 -1.44 2.40 -27.55
C PHE A 36 -2.66 3.24 -27.89
N ASN A 37 -2.72 3.75 -29.12
CA ASN A 37 -3.84 4.52 -29.65
C ASN A 37 -4.61 3.78 -30.74
N SER A 38 -4.00 2.79 -31.41
CA SER A 38 -4.63 1.98 -32.43
C SER A 38 -4.67 0.50 -32.05
N VAL A 39 -5.82 -0.13 -32.29
CA VAL A 39 -5.97 -1.58 -32.08
C VAL A 39 -5.02 -2.40 -32.98
N ARG A 40 -4.60 -1.86 -34.11
CA ARG A 40 -3.64 -2.52 -35.02
C ARG A 40 -2.31 -2.82 -34.34
N GLU A 41 -1.86 -1.97 -33.42
CA GLU A 41 -0.65 -2.20 -32.65
C GLU A 41 -0.76 -3.40 -31.71
N LEU A 42 -1.96 -3.78 -31.30
CA LEU A 42 -2.23 -4.90 -30.42
C LEU A 42 -2.66 -6.18 -31.15
N MET A 43 -2.83 -6.14 -32.50
CA MET A 43 -3.37 -7.26 -33.28
C MET A 43 -2.59 -8.55 -33.00
N LYS A 44 -1.26 -8.52 -33.14
CA LYS A 44 -0.42 -9.71 -33.02
C LYS A 44 -0.50 -10.34 -31.63
N PRO A 45 -0.32 -9.61 -30.50
CA PRO A 45 -0.53 -10.16 -29.16
C PRO A 45 -1.95 -10.69 -28.92
N LEU A 46 -2.98 -10.04 -29.45
CA LEU A 46 -4.36 -10.49 -29.29
C LEU A 46 -4.63 -11.78 -30.08
N GLU A 47 -4.10 -11.93 -31.28
CA GLU A 47 -4.16 -13.17 -32.08
C GLU A 47 -3.47 -14.33 -31.33
N VAL A 48 -2.25 -14.11 -30.84
CA VAL A 48 -1.52 -15.12 -30.05
C VAL A 48 -2.32 -15.53 -28.80
N ALA A 49 -2.91 -14.58 -28.08
CA ALA A 49 -3.72 -14.90 -26.92
C ALA A 49 -5.00 -15.68 -27.26
N LEU A 50 -5.61 -15.39 -28.43
CA LEU A 50 -6.77 -16.09 -28.94
C LEU A 50 -6.41 -17.54 -29.30
N ASP A 51 -5.29 -17.73 -30.00
CA ASP A 51 -4.80 -19.06 -30.39
C ASP A 51 -4.46 -19.92 -29.19
N MET A 52 -3.91 -19.30 -28.13
CA MET A 52 -3.64 -19.97 -26.85
C MET A 52 -4.91 -20.23 -26.01
N GLY A 53 -6.06 -19.65 -26.37
CA GLY A 53 -7.33 -19.79 -25.66
C GLY A 53 -7.33 -19.21 -24.24
N ARG A 54 -6.37 -18.32 -23.93
CA ARG A 54 -6.17 -17.75 -22.60
C ARG A 54 -6.64 -16.29 -22.50
N PRO A 55 -7.12 -15.85 -21.33
CA PRO A 55 -7.43 -14.45 -21.12
C PRO A 55 -6.15 -13.60 -21.18
N ILE A 56 -6.26 -12.37 -21.65
CA ILE A 56 -5.15 -11.43 -21.75
C ILE A 56 -5.43 -10.16 -20.94
N VAL A 57 -4.41 -9.67 -20.21
CA VAL A 57 -4.41 -8.36 -19.55
C VAL A 57 -3.31 -7.51 -20.16
N VAL A 58 -3.69 -6.36 -20.69
CA VAL A 58 -2.74 -5.40 -21.27
C VAL A 58 -2.39 -4.36 -20.21
N VAL A 59 -1.11 -4.26 -19.88
CA VAL A 59 -0.52 -3.27 -18.96
C VAL A 59 0.33 -2.32 -19.80
N ALA A 60 -0.09 -1.07 -19.93
CA ALA A 60 0.60 -0.10 -20.78
C ALA A 60 0.57 1.30 -20.14
N ASN A 61 1.41 2.21 -20.62
CA ASN A 61 1.45 3.58 -20.11
C ASN A 61 0.13 4.30 -20.25
N ASP A 62 -0.49 4.13 -21.41
CA ASP A 62 -1.88 4.48 -21.67
C ASP A 62 -2.48 3.61 -22.79
N ILE A 63 -3.81 3.48 -22.81
CA ILE A 63 -4.54 2.82 -23.88
C ILE A 63 -5.78 3.65 -24.14
N GLU A 64 -5.81 4.31 -25.27
CA GLU A 64 -6.84 5.29 -25.62
C GLU A 64 -7.42 5.05 -27.03
N GLY A 65 -8.41 5.85 -27.37
CA GLY A 65 -8.96 5.93 -28.72
C GLY A 65 -9.41 4.58 -29.27
N ASP A 66 -8.97 4.27 -30.50
CA ASP A 66 -9.31 3.05 -31.22
C ASP A 66 -8.79 1.78 -30.54
N ALA A 67 -7.63 1.84 -29.87
CA ALA A 67 -7.09 0.72 -29.13
C ALA A 67 -8.02 0.30 -27.98
N LEU A 68 -8.46 1.22 -27.14
CA LEU A 68 -9.37 0.92 -26.03
C LEU A 68 -10.75 0.45 -26.54
N GLN A 69 -11.29 1.12 -27.57
CA GLN A 69 -12.57 0.72 -28.17
C GLN A 69 -12.50 -0.69 -28.76
N GLY A 70 -11.41 -1.02 -29.43
CA GLY A 70 -11.18 -2.35 -29.99
C GLY A 70 -11.14 -3.43 -28.92
N LEU A 71 -10.43 -3.20 -27.80
CA LEU A 71 -10.38 -4.14 -26.67
C LEU A 71 -11.76 -4.32 -26.03
N VAL A 72 -12.50 -3.22 -25.80
CA VAL A 72 -13.85 -3.26 -25.24
C VAL A 72 -14.79 -4.01 -26.16
N LEU A 73 -14.73 -3.77 -27.47
CA LEU A 73 -15.59 -4.45 -28.45
C LEU A 73 -15.35 -5.96 -28.44
N ASN A 74 -14.08 -6.39 -28.45
CA ASN A 74 -13.72 -7.82 -28.37
C ASN A 74 -14.22 -8.46 -27.07
N ARG A 75 -14.15 -7.73 -25.96
CA ARG A 75 -14.66 -8.19 -24.66
C ARG A 75 -16.19 -8.35 -24.67
N VAL A 76 -16.90 -7.34 -25.17
CA VAL A 76 -18.39 -7.33 -25.20
C VAL A 76 -18.94 -8.39 -26.16
N LYS A 77 -18.32 -8.56 -27.32
CA LYS A 77 -18.68 -9.61 -28.28
C LYS A 77 -18.33 -11.01 -27.77
N GLY A 78 -17.57 -11.15 -26.70
CA GLY A 78 -17.15 -12.44 -26.17
C GLY A 78 -16.07 -13.14 -27.01
N SER A 79 -15.51 -12.47 -28.03
CA SER A 79 -14.45 -13.01 -28.87
C SER A 79 -13.15 -13.25 -28.10
N LEU A 80 -12.84 -12.38 -27.13
CA LEU A 80 -11.65 -12.49 -26.33
C LEU A 80 -11.94 -12.07 -24.86
N ARG A 81 -11.39 -12.83 -23.92
CA ARG A 81 -11.41 -12.47 -22.50
C ARG A 81 -10.25 -11.51 -22.23
N VAL A 82 -10.51 -10.21 -22.26
CA VAL A 82 -9.49 -9.17 -22.19
C VAL A 82 -9.83 -8.12 -21.15
N ALA A 83 -8.78 -7.54 -20.52
CA ALA A 83 -8.85 -6.31 -19.78
C ALA A 83 -7.60 -5.45 -20.04
N ALA A 84 -7.71 -4.16 -19.74
CA ALA A 84 -6.63 -3.21 -19.91
C ALA A 84 -6.49 -2.34 -18.64
N ILE A 85 -5.26 -2.13 -18.20
CA ILE A 85 -4.89 -1.30 -17.04
C ILE A 85 -3.71 -0.41 -17.41
N LYS A 86 -3.59 0.74 -16.73
CA LYS A 86 -2.39 1.59 -16.84
C LYS A 86 -1.23 1.00 -16.05
N SER A 87 -0.03 1.23 -16.55
CA SER A 87 1.22 0.86 -15.85
C SER A 87 1.25 1.45 -14.43
N PRO A 88 1.83 0.75 -13.46
CA PRO A 88 2.03 1.29 -12.12
C PRO A 88 3.01 2.47 -12.12
N GLY A 89 2.86 3.38 -11.16
CA GLY A 89 3.75 4.53 -10.99
C GLY A 89 3.48 5.70 -11.93
N PHE A 90 4.37 6.70 -11.84
CA PHE A 90 4.32 7.93 -12.63
C PHE A 90 5.74 8.34 -13.05
N GLY A 91 5.85 9.01 -14.21
CA GLY A 91 7.14 9.53 -14.68
C GLY A 91 8.25 8.47 -14.71
N GLY A 92 9.41 8.80 -14.13
CA GLY A 92 10.59 7.92 -14.14
C GLY A 92 10.45 6.60 -13.36
N SER A 93 9.56 6.54 -12.37
CA SER A 93 9.35 5.30 -11.59
C SER A 93 8.54 4.23 -12.33
N ARG A 94 7.87 4.59 -13.43
CA ARG A 94 6.99 3.70 -14.19
C ARG A 94 7.73 2.50 -14.76
N HIS A 95 8.83 2.77 -15.46
CA HIS A 95 9.68 1.72 -16.04
C HIS A 95 10.18 0.74 -14.98
N ASP A 96 10.67 1.25 -13.87
CA ASP A 96 11.14 0.43 -12.76
C ASP A 96 10.06 -0.48 -12.18
N LEU A 97 8.84 0.03 -12.01
CA LEU A 97 7.71 -0.75 -11.50
C LEU A 97 7.18 -1.78 -12.52
N LEU A 98 7.33 -1.52 -13.83
CA LEU A 98 7.07 -2.51 -14.88
C LEU A 98 8.09 -3.65 -14.83
N LEU A 99 9.38 -3.34 -14.64
CA LEU A 99 10.43 -4.34 -14.45
C LEU A 99 10.25 -5.15 -13.15
N ASP A 100 9.73 -4.51 -12.09
CA ASP A 100 9.36 -5.23 -10.86
C ASP A 100 8.20 -6.21 -11.13
N LEU A 101 7.20 -5.82 -11.93
CA LEU A 101 6.13 -6.71 -12.35
C LEU A 101 6.67 -7.85 -13.22
N GLU A 102 7.55 -7.56 -14.19
CA GLU A 102 8.22 -8.56 -15.05
C GLU A 102 8.91 -9.63 -14.21
N SER A 103 9.69 -9.24 -13.19
CA SER A 103 10.40 -10.19 -12.32
C SER A 103 9.44 -11.14 -11.56
N ILE A 104 8.19 -10.75 -11.36
CA ILE A 104 7.18 -11.55 -10.67
C ILE A 104 6.43 -12.49 -11.63
N VAL A 105 6.01 -11.97 -12.79
CA VAL A 105 5.12 -12.69 -13.71
C VAL A 105 5.86 -13.36 -14.87
N GLY A 106 7.15 -13.05 -15.04
CA GLY A 106 7.94 -13.42 -16.21
C GLY A 106 7.54 -12.62 -17.45
N GLY A 107 7.94 -13.09 -18.62
CA GLY A 107 7.71 -12.41 -19.88
C GLY A 107 8.69 -11.27 -20.11
N LYS A 108 8.28 -10.22 -20.84
CA LYS A 108 9.14 -9.10 -21.21
C LYS A 108 8.39 -7.78 -21.23
N VAL A 109 8.97 -6.73 -20.64
CA VAL A 109 8.50 -5.36 -20.81
C VAL A 109 8.93 -4.85 -22.19
N LEU A 110 7.96 -4.49 -23.02
CA LEU A 110 8.18 -3.99 -24.37
C LEU A 110 8.36 -2.47 -24.32
N ASP A 111 9.46 -1.99 -24.85
CA ASP A 111 9.74 -0.57 -24.96
C ASP A 111 9.00 0.11 -26.14
N SER A 112 9.12 1.43 -26.24
CA SER A 112 8.47 2.20 -27.30
C SER A 112 8.99 1.91 -28.71
N GLY A 113 10.20 1.36 -28.84
CA GLY A 113 10.83 1.03 -30.11
C GLY A 113 10.54 -0.40 -30.58
N PHE A 114 9.88 -1.21 -29.75
CA PHE A 114 9.60 -2.61 -30.10
C PHE A 114 8.58 -2.71 -31.23
N ASP A 115 8.93 -3.52 -32.26
CA ASP A 115 7.99 -3.83 -33.35
C ASP A 115 6.99 -4.90 -32.91
N MET A 116 5.75 -4.49 -32.69
CA MET A 116 4.67 -5.36 -32.23
C MET A 116 4.32 -6.49 -33.21
N THR A 117 4.74 -6.41 -34.48
CA THR A 117 4.56 -7.50 -35.44
C THR A 117 5.49 -8.68 -35.17
N SER A 118 6.61 -8.44 -34.50
CA SER A 118 7.58 -9.44 -34.06
C SER A 118 7.29 -10.02 -32.65
N PHE A 119 6.06 -9.84 -32.16
CA PHE A 119 5.67 -10.34 -30.84
C PHE A 119 5.58 -11.87 -30.83
N GLU A 120 6.20 -12.49 -29.83
CA GLU A 120 6.24 -13.94 -29.60
C GLU A 120 5.53 -14.34 -28.30
N PRO A 121 4.98 -15.57 -28.19
CA PRO A 121 4.26 -16.04 -27.01
C PRO A 121 5.05 -15.96 -25.70
N GLU A 122 6.36 -16.16 -25.76
CA GLU A 122 7.28 -16.14 -24.62
C GLU A 122 7.42 -14.76 -23.98
N MET A 123 7.03 -13.72 -24.70
CA MET A 123 7.03 -12.33 -24.19
C MET A 123 5.87 -12.04 -23.25
N PHE A 124 4.87 -12.92 -23.19
CA PHE A 124 3.83 -12.78 -22.19
C PHE A 124 4.31 -13.19 -20.79
N GLY A 125 4.03 -12.35 -19.80
CA GLY A 125 4.00 -12.76 -18.40
C GLY A 125 2.75 -13.59 -18.09
N THR A 126 2.79 -14.30 -16.96
CA THR A 126 1.63 -15.07 -16.47
C THR A 126 1.60 -15.12 -14.96
N CYS A 127 0.41 -15.32 -14.39
CA CYS A 127 0.23 -15.50 -12.95
C CYS A 127 -0.91 -16.49 -12.68
N LYS A 128 -1.06 -16.93 -11.43
CA LYS A 128 -2.16 -17.83 -11.05
C LYS A 128 -3.51 -17.18 -11.22
N LYS A 129 -3.65 -15.94 -10.75
CA LYS A 129 -4.89 -15.16 -10.84
C LYS A 129 -4.57 -13.68 -10.83
N ILE A 130 -5.31 -12.91 -11.60
CA ILE A 130 -5.34 -11.44 -11.52
C ILE A 130 -6.74 -10.97 -11.16
N ILE A 131 -6.83 -9.97 -10.26
CA ILE A 131 -8.07 -9.35 -9.84
C ILE A 131 -7.93 -7.85 -10.04
N ILE A 132 -8.73 -7.29 -10.92
CA ILE A 132 -8.68 -5.88 -11.31
C ILE A 132 -9.94 -5.19 -10.79
N HIS A 133 -9.78 -4.28 -9.83
CA HIS A 133 -10.84 -3.40 -9.33
C HIS A 133 -10.80 -2.04 -10.05
N LYS A 134 -11.67 -1.12 -9.64
CA LYS A 134 -11.74 0.23 -10.20
C LYS A 134 -10.45 1.04 -10.01
N SER A 135 -9.75 0.86 -8.88
CA SER A 135 -8.57 1.66 -8.51
C SER A 135 -7.31 0.84 -8.21
N LYS A 136 -7.43 -0.47 -8.10
CA LYS A 136 -6.30 -1.37 -7.74
C LYS A 136 -6.36 -2.68 -8.50
N THR A 137 -5.20 -3.26 -8.72
CA THR A 137 -5.04 -4.59 -9.33
C THR A 137 -4.17 -5.46 -8.45
N LEU A 138 -4.61 -6.69 -8.21
CA LEU A 138 -3.89 -7.70 -7.45
C LEU A 138 -3.42 -8.79 -8.41
N VAL A 139 -2.12 -9.02 -8.45
CA VAL A 139 -1.48 -10.11 -9.20
C VAL A 139 -1.07 -11.19 -8.20
N ILE A 140 -1.67 -12.37 -8.31
CA ILE A 140 -1.45 -13.50 -7.40
C ILE A 140 -0.60 -14.52 -8.13
N LYS A 141 0.65 -14.70 -7.70
CA LYS A 141 1.58 -15.71 -8.21
C LYS A 141 1.38 -17.04 -7.48
N GLU A 142 1.73 -18.14 -8.13
CA GLU A 142 1.80 -19.47 -7.52
C GLU A 142 3.28 -19.80 -7.21
N GLY A 143 3.51 -20.41 -6.04
CA GLY A 143 4.85 -20.81 -5.61
C GLY A 143 5.66 -19.69 -4.95
N ASP A 144 6.94 -20.01 -4.72
CA ASP A 144 7.90 -19.12 -4.07
C ASP A 144 8.38 -18.00 -5.01
N GLN A 145 9.16 -17.07 -4.47
CA GLN A 145 9.80 -16.02 -5.25
C GLN A 145 10.79 -16.63 -6.25
N SER A 146 10.78 -16.11 -7.49
CA SER A 146 11.76 -16.48 -8.49
C SER A 146 13.13 -15.87 -8.15
N GLU A 147 14.19 -16.48 -8.67
CA GLU A 147 15.55 -15.98 -8.55
C GLU A 147 15.68 -14.54 -9.07
N GLU A 148 15.06 -14.24 -10.20
CA GLU A 148 14.97 -12.89 -10.77
C GLU A 148 14.33 -11.87 -9.83
N THR A 149 13.28 -12.28 -9.09
CA THR A 149 12.65 -11.39 -8.07
C THR A 149 13.61 -11.14 -6.90
N GLN A 150 14.38 -12.13 -6.49
CA GLN A 150 15.36 -11.99 -5.41
C GLN A 150 16.51 -11.08 -5.81
N GLU A 151 17.10 -11.29 -6.98
CA GLU A 151 18.15 -10.43 -7.55
C GLU A 151 17.66 -8.98 -7.67
N ARG A 152 16.42 -8.79 -8.14
CA ARG A 152 15.81 -7.46 -8.25
C ARG A 152 15.69 -6.79 -6.87
N MET A 153 15.27 -7.52 -5.84
CA MET A 153 15.19 -6.99 -4.47
C MET A 153 16.55 -6.64 -3.91
N GLU A 154 17.59 -7.44 -4.16
CA GLU A 154 18.95 -7.15 -3.71
C GLU A 154 19.48 -5.87 -4.36
N SER A 155 19.32 -5.71 -5.65
CA SER A 155 19.69 -4.49 -6.36
C SER A 155 19.00 -3.23 -5.78
N ILE A 156 17.70 -3.33 -5.40
CA ILE A 156 16.98 -2.22 -4.78
C ILE A 156 17.51 -1.94 -3.36
N LYS A 157 17.83 -2.97 -2.57
CA LYS A 157 18.42 -2.82 -1.23
C LYS A 157 19.80 -2.16 -1.28
N ASP A 158 20.62 -2.55 -2.25
CA ASP A 158 21.93 -1.94 -2.47
C ASP A 158 21.77 -0.44 -2.76
N ARG A 159 20.84 -0.08 -3.66
CA ARG A 159 20.55 1.33 -3.95
C ARG A 159 20.04 2.09 -2.71
N LEU A 160 19.20 1.45 -1.88
CA LEU A 160 18.69 2.05 -0.64
C LEU A 160 19.80 2.37 0.37
N SER A 161 20.92 1.65 0.34
CA SER A 161 22.07 1.85 1.22
C SER A 161 22.97 3.00 0.80
N TYR A 162 22.82 3.55 -0.42
CA TYR A 162 23.65 4.64 -0.91
C TYR A 162 23.44 5.93 -0.11
N PRO A 163 24.51 6.61 0.34
CA PRO A 163 24.42 7.91 0.97
C PRO A 163 24.00 8.97 -0.08
N GLY A 164 23.04 9.81 0.25
CA GLY A 164 22.62 10.95 -0.58
C GLY A 164 21.40 10.73 -1.46
N ILE A 165 20.69 9.60 -1.35
CA ILE A 165 19.36 9.45 -1.95
C ILE A 165 18.35 10.35 -1.25
N SER A 166 17.45 10.96 -2.01
CA SER A 166 16.36 11.79 -1.47
C SER A 166 15.37 10.96 -0.65
N ASP A 167 14.65 11.60 0.28
CA ASP A 167 13.65 10.92 1.09
C ASP A 167 12.52 10.32 0.23
N ASN A 168 12.10 11.01 -0.82
CA ASN A 168 11.10 10.50 -1.77
C ASN A 168 11.59 9.24 -2.50
N GLU A 169 12.84 9.22 -2.94
CA GLU A 169 13.44 8.04 -3.59
C GLU A 169 13.57 6.89 -2.58
N ARG A 170 13.95 7.18 -1.34
CA ARG A 170 14.03 6.21 -0.26
C ARG A 170 12.68 5.56 0.03
N GLU A 171 11.63 6.34 0.06
CA GLU A 171 10.26 5.87 0.26
C GLU A 171 9.79 4.98 -0.90
N LEU A 172 10.05 5.39 -2.14
CA LEU A 172 9.75 4.60 -3.33
C LEU A 172 10.50 3.25 -3.33
N LEU A 173 11.79 3.23 -3.00
CA LEU A 173 12.59 1.99 -2.94
C LEU A 173 12.06 1.05 -1.85
N ARG A 174 11.69 1.57 -0.68
CA ARG A 174 11.05 0.78 0.40
C ARG A 174 9.72 0.19 -0.05
N TYR A 175 8.89 1.00 -0.72
CA TYR A 175 7.61 0.53 -1.29
C TYR A 175 7.85 -0.61 -2.28
N ARG A 176 8.81 -0.50 -3.19
CA ARG A 176 9.15 -1.54 -4.18
C ARG A 176 9.61 -2.83 -3.50
N ILE A 177 10.50 -2.74 -2.50
CA ILE A 177 10.93 -3.91 -1.70
C ILE A 177 9.72 -4.59 -1.04
N GLN A 178 8.82 -3.82 -0.45
CA GLN A 178 7.62 -4.35 0.18
C GLN A 178 6.73 -5.09 -0.83
N GLN A 179 6.54 -4.54 -2.03
CA GLN A 179 5.77 -5.17 -3.09
C GLN A 179 6.39 -6.47 -3.59
N LEU A 180 7.71 -6.49 -3.74
CA LEU A 180 8.47 -7.67 -4.21
C LEU A 180 8.59 -8.76 -3.14
N SER A 181 8.78 -8.39 -1.87
CA SER A 181 8.99 -9.32 -0.76
C SER A 181 7.70 -9.94 -0.21
N GLY A 182 6.55 -9.26 -0.41
CA GLY A 182 5.29 -9.61 0.24
C GLY A 182 4.44 -10.63 -0.51
N GLY A 183 3.81 -11.52 0.27
CA GLY A 183 2.60 -12.20 -0.17
C GLY A 183 1.39 -11.28 -0.07
N ILE A 184 0.37 -11.49 -0.91
CA ILE A 184 -0.92 -10.81 -0.75
C ILE A 184 -1.81 -11.65 0.15
N ALA A 185 -2.16 -11.13 1.32
CA ALA A 185 -3.21 -11.69 2.16
C ALA A 185 -4.54 -10.99 1.85
N ILE A 186 -5.59 -11.77 1.60
CA ILE A 186 -6.93 -11.25 1.35
C ILE A 186 -7.80 -11.59 2.55
N LEU A 187 -8.13 -10.56 3.35
CA LEU A 187 -9.09 -10.68 4.43
C LEU A 187 -10.50 -10.39 3.89
N ARG A 188 -11.36 -11.42 3.88
CA ARG A 188 -12.74 -11.28 3.45
C ARG A 188 -13.61 -10.95 4.64
N VAL A 189 -14.25 -9.79 4.61
CA VAL A 189 -15.19 -9.34 5.65
C VAL A 189 -16.61 -9.71 5.21
N GLY A 190 -17.39 -10.27 6.11
CA GLY A 190 -18.80 -10.61 5.89
C GLY A 190 -19.65 -10.26 7.09
N ALA A 191 -20.94 -10.00 6.86
CA ALA A 191 -21.94 -9.74 7.91
C ALA A 191 -23.32 -10.17 7.44
N ALA A 192 -24.28 -10.18 8.35
CA ALA A 192 -25.69 -10.55 8.06
C ALA A 192 -26.44 -9.41 7.36
N THR A 193 -26.07 -8.15 7.59
CA THR A 193 -26.69 -6.95 7.00
C THR A 193 -25.63 -6.06 6.35
N GLU A 194 -26.07 -5.20 5.44
CA GLU A 194 -25.17 -4.26 4.75
C GLU A 194 -24.57 -3.23 5.73
N SER A 195 -25.38 -2.70 6.65
CA SER A 195 -24.89 -1.74 7.66
C SER A 195 -23.84 -2.36 8.58
N GLU A 196 -24.04 -3.60 9.01
CA GLU A 196 -23.06 -4.33 9.81
C GLU A 196 -21.79 -4.64 8.99
N LEU A 197 -21.94 -4.94 7.70
CA LEU A 197 -20.79 -5.18 6.81
C LEU A 197 -19.91 -3.94 6.68
N ILE A 198 -20.52 -2.76 6.47
CA ILE A 198 -19.80 -1.49 6.36
C ILE A 198 -19.05 -1.21 7.66
N GLU A 199 -19.74 -1.28 8.80
CA GLU A 199 -19.13 -1.02 10.11
C GLU A 199 -17.94 -1.97 10.39
N ARG A 200 -18.10 -3.26 10.08
CA ARG A 200 -17.07 -4.25 10.26
C ARG A 200 -15.89 -4.04 9.30
N TYR A 201 -16.17 -3.64 8.05
CA TYR A 201 -15.13 -3.29 7.08
C TYR A 201 -14.32 -2.09 7.55
N ASP A 202 -14.96 -1.01 7.98
CA ASP A 202 -14.31 0.20 8.47
C ASP A 202 -13.43 -0.09 9.69
N ARG A 203 -13.90 -0.94 10.61
CA ARG A 203 -13.13 -1.38 11.77
C ARG A 203 -11.89 -2.19 11.39
N VAL A 204 -11.98 -3.05 10.38
CA VAL A 204 -10.84 -3.83 9.87
C VAL A 204 -9.85 -2.91 9.16
N ASP A 205 -10.32 -1.95 8.38
CA ASP A 205 -9.48 -0.98 7.67
C ASP A 205 -8.72 -0.08 8.65
N ASP A 206 -9.39 0.41 9.69
CA ASP A 206 -8.78 1.19 10.78
C ASP A 206 -7.68 0.37 11.50
N ALA A 207 -7.99 -0.87 11.87
CA ALA A 207 -7.02 -1.78 12.49
C ALA A 207 -5.80 -2.06 11.58
N LEU A 208 -6.01 -2.15 10.27
CA LEU A 208 -4.94 -2.34 9.29
C LEU A 208 -4.00 -1.12 9.23
N HIS A 209 -4.58 0.09 9.18
CA HIS A 209 -3.80 1.32 9.20
C HIS A 209 -3.01 1.49 10.50
N ALA A 210 -3.64 1.26 11.66
CA ALA A 210 -2.98 1.30 12.97
C ALA A 210 -1.83 0.28 13.06
N THR A 211 -2.02 -0.95 12.55
CA THR A 211 -0.99 -1.98 12.54
C THR A 211 0.20 -1.61 11.66
N ARG A 212 -0.05 -1.04 10.48
CA ARG A 212 1.02 -0.56 9.58
C ARG A 212 1.82 0.57 10.20
N ALA A 213 1.15 1.54 10.82
CA ALA A 213 1.81 2.63 11.54
C ALA A 213 2.66 2.09 12.70
N ALA A 214 2.14 1.15 13.47
CA ALA A 214 2.88 0.53 14.57
C ALA A 214 4.13 -0.23 14.12
N LEU A 215 4.07 -0.91 12.98
CA LEU A 215 5.22 -1.60 12.39
C LEU A 215 6.28 -0.63 11.85
N ALA A 216 5.85 0.52 11.31
CA ALA A 216 6.76 1.50 10.72
C ALA A 216 7.43 2.39 11.78
N GLU A 217 6.68 2.85 12.78
CA GLU A 217 7.10 3.89 13.73
C GLU A 217 7.18 3.42 15.18
N GLY A 218 6.68 2.21 15.48
CA GLY A 218 6.58 1.69 16.84
C GLY A 218 5.29 2.12 17.54
N VAL A 219 5.24 1.88 18.84
CA VAL A 219 4.07 2.15 19.67
C VAL A 219 4.44 2.95 20.92
N LEU A 220 3.49 3.73 21.41
CA LEU A 220 3.54 4.46 22.68
C LEU A 220 2.45 3.94 23.63
N PRO A 221 2.59 4.13 24.96
CA PRO A 221 1.52 3.84 25.89
C PRO A 221 0.25 4.61 25.56
N GLY A 222 -0.89 3.93 25.52
CA GLY A 222 -2.21 4.50 25.23
C GLY A 222 -2.83 5.19 26.47
N GLY A 223 -4.14 5.49 26.38
CA GLY A 223 -4.90 6.07 27.49
C GLY A 223 -4.44 7.48 27.95
N GLY A 224 -3.80 8.24 27.06
CA GLY A 224 -3.23 9.56 27.40
C GLY A 224 -1.90 9.49 28.15
N MET A 225 -1.37 8.28 28.42
CA MET A 225 -0.17 8.09 29.24
C MET A 225 1.11 8.63 28.60
N ALA A 226 1.23 8.61 27.28
CA ALA A 226 2.42 9.12 26.59
C ALA A 226 2.65 10.60 26.88
N LEU A 227 1.62 11.44 26.68
CA LEU A 227 1.68 12.87 27.00
C LEU A 227 1.81 13.13 28.49
N PHE A 228 1.08 12.38 29.34
CA PHE A 228 1.15 12.49 30.77
C PHE A 228 2.57 12.25 31.29
N ARG A 229 3.25 11.19 30.84
CA ARG A 229 4.62 10.86 31.23
C ARG A 229 5.63 11.88 30.71
N ALA A 230 5.48 12.34 29.47
CA ALA A 230 6.32 13.40 28.94
C ALA A 230 6.23 14.68 29.80
N ALA A 231 5.00 15.04 30.19
CA ALA A 231 4.76 16.17 31.13
C ALA A 231 5.44 15.98 32.48
N MET A 232 5.28 14.81 33.08
CA MET A 232 5.89 14.50 34.38
C MET A 232 7.42 14.50 34.34
N ALA A 233 8.00 13.93 33.27
CA ALA A 233 9.46 13.93 33.07
C ALA A 233 10.00 15.35 32.92
N HIS A 234 9.28 16.19 32.16
CA HIS A 234 9.68 17.58 31.96
C HIS A 234 9.54 18.44 33.22
N GLU A 235 8.46 18.28 33.99
CA GLU A 235 8.34 18.93 35.31
C GLU A 235 9.52 18.59 36.24
N HIS A 236 9.94 17.32 36.23
CA HIS A 236 11.08 16.91 37.05
C HIS A 236 12.40 17.58 36.63
N MET A 237 12.58 17.80 35.34
CA MET A 237 13.76 18.52 34.80
C MET A 237 13.72 20.01 35.15
N MET A 238 12.55 20.65 35.05
CA MET A 238 12.37 22.09 35.32
C MET A 238 12.40 22.45 36.80
N ASN A 239 12.08 21.52 37.69
CA ASN A 239 12.16 21.74 39.13
C ASN A 239 13.60 21.80 39.68
N LYS A 240 14.63 21.65 38.86
CA LYS A 240 16.01 21.95 39.25
C LYS A 240 16.20 23.47 39.34
N LYS A 241 16.63 23.96 40.53
CA LYS A 241 16.77 25.38 40.83
C LYS A 241 17.53 26.20 39.76
N GLU A 242 18.58 25.62 39.19
CA GLU A 242 19.42 26.26 38.15
C GLU A 242 18.66 26.60 36.87
N THR A 243 17.57 25.89 36.58
CA THR A 243 16.77 26.10 35.38
C THR A 243 15.69 27.16 35.57
N GLN A 244 15.13 27.28 36.77
CA GLN A 244 14.10 28.27 37.08
C GLN A 244 14.63 29.70 37.19
N ASP A 245 15.84 29.89 37.72
CA ASP A 245 16.45 31.22 37.92
C ASP A 245 16.88 31.89 36.59
N SER A 246 16.94 31.13 35.48
CA SER A 246 17.37 31.62 34.17
C SER A 246 16.24 31.97 33.19
N LEU A 247 14.99 31.65 33.54
CA LEU A 247 13.86 31.80 32.63
C LEU A 247 12.95 32.99 32.98
N ASP A 248 12.42 33.66 31.94
CA ASP A 248 11.44 34.74 32.11
C ASP A 248 10.12 34.20 32.68
N LYS A 249 9.46 34.97 33.54
CA LYS A 249 8.18 34.62 34.18
C LYS A 249 7.08 34.30 33.17
N GLY A 250 7.05 34.99 32.02
CA GLY A 250 6.10 34.72 30.97
C GLY A 250 6.31 33.33 30.32
N LEU A 251 7.56 32.93 30.12
CA LEU A 251 7.93 31.62 29.59
C LEU A 251 7.58 30.51 30.57
N LEU A 252 7.80 30.71 31.86
CA LEU A 252 7.41 29.76 32.94
C LEU A 252 5.90 29.55 32.97
N SER A 253 5.10 30.61 32.88
CA SER A 253 3.63 30.49 32.84
C SER A 253 3.14 29.75 31.61
N GLY A 254 3.73 30.00 30.44
CA GLY A 254 3.42 29.26 29.20
C GLY A 254 3.80 27.78 29.29
N HIS A 255 4.94 27.48 29.88
CA HIS A 255 5.37 26.13 30.18
C HIS A 255 4.38 25.39 31.07
N ASP A 256 3.98 25.97 32.21
CA ASP A 256 3.05 25.36 33.16
C ASP A 256 1.67 25.09 32.48
N LEU A 257 1.21 26.01 31.66
CA LEU A 257 -0.01 25.83 30.87
C LEU A 257 0.09 24.61 29.96
N LEU A 258 1.19 24.46 29.21
CA LEU A 258 1.40 23.34 28.28
C LEU A 258 1.48 22.01 29.05
N ILE A 259 2.23 21.96 30.14
CA ILE A 259 2.36 20.78 30.98
C ILE A 259 1.02 20.32 31.54
N ASN A 260 0.21 21.26 32.04
CA ASN A 260 -1.13 20.94 32.51
C ASN A 260 -2.04 20.43 31.39
N ALA A 261 -2.01 21.06 30.22
CA ALA A 261 -2.77 20.62 29.05
C ALA A 261 -2.39 19.17 28.62
N CYS A 262 -1.11 18.82 28.66
CA CYS A 262 -0.64 17.46 28.35
C CYS A 262 -1.17 16.39 29.33
N LYS A 263 -1.54 16.74 30.53
CA LYS A 263 -2.08 15.82 31.53
C LYS A 263 -3.60 15.61 31.43
N GLU A 264 -4.31 16.53 30.79
CA GLU A 264 -5.78 16.52 30.76
C GLU A 264 -6.39 15.31 30.01
N PRO A 265 -5.87 14.81 28.85
CA PRO A 265 -6.42 13.64 28.22
C PRO A 265 -6.49 12.41 29.15
N PHE A 266 -5.42 12.15 29.90
CA PHE A 266 -5.37 11.06 30.86
C PHE A 266 -6.41 11.25 31.99
N LYS A 267 -6.46 12.44 32.60
CA LYS A 267 -7.43 12.75 33.63
C LYS A 267 -8.87 12.62 33.16
N GLN A 268 -9.15 13.09 31.92
CA GLN A 268 -10.50 13.02 31.37
C GLN A 268 -10.96 11.58 31.15
N ILE A 269 -10.07 10.69 30.69
CA ILE A 269 -10.37 9.27 30.53
C ILE A 269 -10.75 8.64 31.87
N LEU A 270 -9.99 8.90 32.93
CA LEU A 270 -10.29 8.41 34.26
C LEU A 270 -11.61 8.98 34.82
N ASN A 271 -11.84 10.26 34.63
CA ASN A 271 -13.11 10.91 35.02
C ASN A 271 -14.30 10.28 34.33
N ASN A 272 -14.21 9.99 33.03
CA ASN A 272 -15.25 9.32 32.25
C ASN A 272 -15.53 7.90 32.77
N ALA A 273 -14.52 7.23 33.28
CA ALA A 273 -14.63 5.91 33.92
C ALA A 273 -15.13 5.98 35.36
N GLY A 274 -15.36 7.16 35.94
CA GLY A 274 -15.74 7.36 37.36
C GLY A 274 -14.60 7.05 38.36
N VAL A 275 -13.35 7.05 37.90
CA VAL A 275 -12.19 6.71 38.71
C VAL A 275 -11.44 7.98 39.12
N SER A 276 -11.08 8.07 40.39
CA SER A 276 -10.28 9.20 40.88
C SER A 276 -8.86 9.17 40.33
N HIS A 277 -8.49 10.18 39.55
CA HIS A 277 -7.14 10.29 39.00
C HIS A 277 -6.04 10.35 40.06
N HIS A 278 -6.33 10.86 41.30
CA HIS A 278 -5.35 10.91 42.38
C HIS A 278 -4.94 9.53 42.89
N SER A 279 -5.90 8.58 43.02
CA SER A 279 -5.56 7.21 43.44
C SER A 279 -4.73 6.48 42.39
N VAL A 280 -5.11 6.61 41.13
CA VAL A 280 -4.40 5.98 40.02
C VAL A 280 -2.99 6.54 39.86
N LEU A 281 -2.79 7.83 40.02
CA LEU A 281 -1.46 8.45 39.95
C LEU A 281 -0.50 7.89 40.99
N SER A 282 -0.97 7.66 42.23
CA SER A 282 -0.12 7.07 43.27
C SER A 282 0.29 5.63 42.94
N ASP A 283 -0.61 4.87 42.36
CA ASP A 283 -0.33 3.50 41.93
C ASP A 283 0.65 3.47 40.73
N ILE A 284 0.44 4.30 39.72
CA ILE A 284 1.35 4.45 38.59
C ILE A 284 2.74 4.88 39.04
N GLN A 285 2.87 5.85 39.95
CA GLN A 285 4.16 6.28 40.45
C GLN A 285 4.91 5.19 41.23
N ARG A 286 4.17 4.31 41.92
CA ARG A 286 4.76 3.17 42.63
C ARG A 286 5.26 2.11 41.62
N GLU A 287 4.44 1.73 40.64
CA GLU A 287 4.73 0.66 39.71
C GLU A 287 5.68 1.07 38.59
N SER A 288 5.73 2.35 38.25
CA SER A 288 6.63 2.87 37.21
C SER A 288 8.12 2.77 37.57
N LYS A 289 8.45 2.49 38.83
CA LYS A 289 9.84 2.22 39.26
C LYS A 289 10.39 0.93 38.65
N ASP A 290 9.54 -0.08 38.54
CA ASP A 290 9.91 -1.40 38.03
C ASP A 290 9.55 -1.59 36.53
N ASN A 291 8.52 -0.90 36.07
CA ASN A 291 8.08 -0.94 34.67
C ASN A 291 7.75 0.48 34.15
N PRO A 292 8.63 1.08 33.33
CA PRO A 292 8.42 2.43 32.82
C PRO A 292 7.21 2.55 31.86
N ASN A 293 6.61 1.45 31.42
CA ASN A 293 5.47 1.41 30.50
C ASN A 293 4.13 1.09 31.17
N VAL A 294 4.09 1.07 32.50
CA VAL A 294 2.85 0.88 33.24
C VAL A 294 1.87 2.03 32.97
N GLY A 295 0.61 1.70 32.73
CA GLY A 295 -0.54 2.59 32.59
C GLY A 295 -1.72 2.03 33.36
N TYR A 296 -2.90 2.67 33.26
CA TYR A 296 -4.12 2.23 33.91
C TYR A 296 -5.19 1.93 32.85
#